data_57e3e09dc11ee93157ebbfe45b10f0d5
#
_entry.id   57e3e09dc11ee93157ebbfe45b10f0d5
#
_cell.length_a   1.000
_cell.length_b   1.000
_cell.length_c   1.000
_cell.angle_alpha   90.00
_cell.angle_beta   90.00
_cell.angle_gamma   90.00
#
_symmetry.space_group_name_H-M   'P 1'
#
loop_
_entity.id
_entity.type
_entity.pdbx_description
1 polymer ?
#
loop_
_entity_poly.entity_id
_entity_poly.type
_entity_poly.pdbx_seq_one_letter_code
_entity_poly.pdbx_strand_id
1 'polypeptide(L)'
;MISATNEHQELSTLWGQSLQPVHCLNCKVAHLIPGNLESTHCPACFSGRLERQPSVIRREPPELMVNFTISPEQVEMHFKDWVKGIWFRPKELDPNLLSRRVNRAFIPLWLVDGKITGTWQAQMGYDYEVASSQEAYQNGTWRTRKVTETRIRWEARTGTIERRYQNLVVPALEEHAWLITGLGKYKLNLATSYSPLQMDNASIRVPSLLPESAWPLAKSKFDQYSAKDCQMAAEAQHVDEFIIQAAYEDQNWTQLLLPMYTTAYRDEDGIVHTILINGQNGNIFGKKLASQRKARILSLGLLGTALLCFIFGLLFAVGTKFLPILGLLSLTSFILALLVGISAPMPAIWAWNFNRSQD
;
A
#
# COMPACT_ATOMS: atom_id res chain seq x y z
N MET A 1 13.50 3.31 -41.89
CA MET A 1 13.41 2.41 -40.71
C MET A 1 14.66 2.63 -39.88
N ILE A 2 14.59 3.43 -38.82
CA ILE A 2 15.67 3.50 -37.82
C ILE A 2 15.56 2.16 -37.06
N SER A 3 16.65 1.40 -37.08
CA SER A 3 16.67 0.06 -36.49
C SER A 3 16.40 0.16 -34.99
N ALA A 4 15.58 -0.71 -34.44
CA ALA A 4 15.31 -0.80 -32.99
C ALA A 4 16.60 -0.90 -32.13
N THR A 5 17.69 -1.34 -32.74
CA THR A 5 19.05 -1.36 -32.19
C THR A 5 19.61 0.03 -31.89
N ASN A 6 19.32 1.01 -32.76
CA ASN A 6 19.82 2.40 -32.59
C ASN A 6 19.07 3.11 -31.45
N GLU A 7 17.78 2.88 -31.31
CA GLU A 7 16.99 3.50 -30.22
C GLU A 7 17.41 2.98 -28.84
N HIS A 8 17.71 1.67 -28.70
CA HIS A 8 18.23 1.10 -27.45
C HIS A 8 19.62 1.63 -27.08
N GLN A 9 20.47 1.85 -28.10
CA GLN A 9 21.81 2.38 -27.86
C GLN A 9 21.74 3.86 -27.45
N GLU A 10 20.85 4.63 -28.04
CA GLU A 10 20.60 6.03 -27.70
C GLU A 10 20.03 6.16 -26.26
N LEU A 11 19.03 5.36 -25.91
CA LEU A 11 18.48 5.31 -24.54
C LEU A 11 19.56 4.98 -23.52
N SER A 12 20.37 3.95 -23.78
CA SER A 12 21.44 3.53 -22.87
C SER A 12 22.50 4.61 -22.68
N THR A 13 22.80 5.37 -23.72
CA THR A 13 23.74 6.49 -23.66
C THR A 13 23.18 7.64 -22.80
N LEU A 14 21.92 8.01 -23.01
CA LEU A 14 21.26 9.08 -22.24
C LEU A 14 21.14 8.74 -20.76
N TRP A 15 20.78 7.49 -20.44
CA TRP A 15 20.59 7.04 -19.06
C TRP A 15 21.90 6.63 -18.36
N GLY A 16 23.02 6.55 -19.09
CA GLY A 16 24.31 6.11 -18.55
C GLY A 16 24.35 4.65 -18.11
N GLN A 17 23.37 3.84 -18.54
CA GLN A 17 23.28 2.41 -18.27
C GLN A 17 22.47 1.70 -19.36
N SER A 18 22.78 0.41 -19.59
CA SER A 18 22.01 -0.38 -20.56
C SER A 18 20.63 -0.71 -20.03
N LEU A 19 19.60 -0.16 -20.67
CA LEU A 19 18.19 -0.39 -20.33
C LEU A 19 17.42 -0.93 -21.54
N GLN A 20 16.47 -1.82 -21.28
CA GLN A 20 15.57 -2.37 -22.29
C GLN A 20 14.12 -2.04 -21.91
N PRO A 21 13.38 -1.36 -22.79
CA PRO A 21 11.95 -1.17 -22.60
C PRO A 21 11.20 -2.47 -22.86
N VAL A 22 10.38 -2.86 -21.91
CA VAL A 22 9.56 -4.07 -21.96
C VAL A 22 8.15 -3.78 -21.44
N HIS A 23 7.17 -4.54 -21.90
CA HIS A 23 5.85 -4.52 -21.31
C HIS A 23 5.39 -5.93 -20.92
N CYS A 24 4.54 -6.00 -19.93
CA CYS A 24 3.98 -7.26 -19.46
C CYS A 24 2.72 -7.61 -20.25
N LEU A 25 2.65 -8.84 -20.79
CA LEU A 25 1.46 -9.32 -21.50
C LEU A 25 0.23 -9.50 -20.60
N ASN A 26 0.44 -9.72 -19.29
CA ASN A 26 -0.63 -9.96 -18.33
C ASN A 26 -1.17 -8.66 -17.73
N CYS A 27 -0.33 -7.91 -16.99
CA CYS A 27 -0.78 -6.69 -16.29
C CYS A 27 -0.65 -5.40 -17.13
N LYS A 28 -0.12 -5.49 -18.35
CA LYS A 28 0.07 -4.38 -19.32
C LYS A 28 1.01 -3.26 -18.83
N VAL A 29 1.70 -3.47 -17.71
CA VAL A 29 2.64 -2.48 -17.17
C VAL A 29 3.92 -2.49 -17.96
N ALA A 30 4.41 -1.29 -18.30
CA ALA A 30 5.69 -1.09 -18.98
C ALA A 30 6.82 -0.84 -17.96
N HIS A 31 7.98 -1.39 -18.27
CA HIS A 31 9.19 -1.29 -17.45
C HIS A 31 10.40 -0.99 -18.32
N LEU A 32 11.39 -0.30 -17.73
CA LEU A 32 12.77 -0.32 -18.19
C LEU A 32 13.51 -1.34 -17.31
N ILE A 33 14.06 -2.37 -17.90
CA ILE A 33 14.86 -3.38 -17.20
C ILE A 33 16.32 -3.26 -17.61
N PRO A 34 17.29 -3.57 -16.70
CA PRO A 34 18.70 -3.62 -17.06
C PRO A 34 18.94 -4.62 -18.19
N GLY A 35 19.77 -4.23 -19.17
CA GLY A 35 20.02 -5.03 -20.36
C GLY A 35 20.73 -6.36 -20.12
N ASN A 36 21.38 -6.49 -18.96
CA ASN A 36 22.05 -7.71 -18.48
C ASN A 36 21.11 -8.66 -17.70
N LEU A 37 19.86 -8.25 -17.44
CA LEU A 37 18.89 -9.06 -16.70
C LEU A 37 18.02 -9.84 -17.68
N GLU A 38 18.20 -11.14 -17.76
CA GLU A 38 17.25 -12.04 -18.40
C GLU A 38 16.01 -12.26 -17.49
N SER A 39 15.24 -11.19 -17.26
CA SER A 39 14.02 -11.31 -16.50
C SER A 39 12.94 -11.97 -17.35
N THR A 40 12.56 -13.20 -17.00
CA THR A 40 11.49 -13.94 -17.66
C THR A 40 10.10 -13.53 -17.16
N HIS A 41 10.02 -12.86 -16.01
CA HIS A 41 8.78 -12.51 -15.33
C HIS A 41 8.68 -11.01 -15.03
N CYS A 42 7.47 -10.51 -15.10
CA CYS A 42 7.16 -9.10 -14.80
C CYS A 42 7.48 -8.76 -13.33
N PRO A 43 8.26 -7.70 -13.05
CA PRO A 43 8.55 -7.27 -11.69
C PRO A 43 7.34 -6.69 -10.94
N ALA A 44 6.21 -6.39 -11.63
CA ALA A 44 4.99 -5.90 -11.01
C ALA A 44 4.01 -7.01 -10.61
N CYS A 45 3.73 -7.96 -11.50
CA CYS A 45 2.73 -9.01 -11.24
C CYS A 45 3.31 -10.42 -11.04
N PHE A 46 4.59 -10.64 -11.30
CA PHE A 46 5.34 -11.91 -11.19
C PHE A 46 4.76 -13.10 -11.95
N SER A 47 3.69 -12.92 -12.71
CA SER A 47 3.00 -13.96 -13.46
C SER A 47 3.03 -13.75 -14.97
N GLY A 48 3.28 -12.52 -15.41
CA GLY A 48 3.26 -12.17 -16.83
C GLY A 48 4.60 -12.33 -17.52
N ARG A 49 4.56 -12.73 -18.80
CA ARG A 49 5.71 -12.74 -19.69
C ARG A 49 6.01 -11.31 -20.14
N LEU A 50 7.28 -10.96 -20.25
CA LEU A 50 7.73 -9.67 -20.75
C LEU A 50 7.99 -9.75 -22.25
N GLU A 51 7.52 -8.75 -22.98
CA GLU A 51 7.86 -8.52 -24.38
C GLU A 51 8.63 -7.21 -24.55
N ARG A 52 9.58 -7.20 -25.46
CA ARG A 52 10.32 -5.99 -25.81
C ARG A 52 9.41 -4.99 -26.50
N GLN A 53 9.50 -3.74 -26.11
CA GLN A 53 8.85 -2.63 -26.79
C GLN A 53 9.86 -1.86 -27.65
N PRO A 54 9.47 -1.46 -28.87
CA PRO A 54 10.37 -0.74 -29.77
C PRO A 54 10.63 0.69 -29.34
N SER A 55 9.76 1.31 -28.56
CA SER A 55 9.87 2.73 -28.18
C SER A 55 9.57 2.95 -26.70
N VAL A 56 10.21 3.96 -26.14
CA VAL A 56 9.96 4.48 -24.80
C VAL A 56 9.16 5.76 -24.90
N ILE A 57 8.21 5.93 -24.01
CA ILE A 57 7.34 7.11 -23.98
C ILE A 57 8.14 8.38 -23.65
N ARG A 58 9.16 8.27 -22.79
CA ARG A 58 10.09 9.36 -22.46
C ARG A 58 11.53 8.85 -22.63
N ARG A 59 12.32 9.58 -23.40
CA ARG A 59 13.73 9.22 -23.68
C ARG A 59 14.68 9.74 -22.61
N GLU A 60 14.39 10.92 -22.06
CA GLU A 60 15.22 11.56 -21.04
C GLU A 60 15.22 10.74 -19.74
N PRO A 61 16.37 10.66 -19.04
CA PRO A 61 16.42 10.09 -17.71
C PRO A 61 15.64 10.96 -16.72
N PRO A 62 15.24 10.40 -15.57
CA PRO A 62 14.67 11.19 -14.51
C PRO A 62 15.69 12.20 -13.97
N GLU A 63 15.23 13.33 -13.51
CA GLU A 63 16.09 14.36 -12.94
C GLU A 63 16.50 14.04 -11.50
N LEU A 64 15.58 13.41 -10.76
CA LEU A 64 15.75 13.14 -9.34
C LEU A 64 15.48 11.69 -9.00
N MET A 65 16.07 11.23 -7.90
CA MET A 65 15.79 9.95 -7.30
C MET A 65 15.90 10.00 -5.78
N VAL A 66 15.12 9.19 -5.11
CA VAL A 66 15.31 8.86 -3.70
C VAL A 66 16.06 7.55 -3.60
N ASN A 67 17.12 7.51 -2.82
CA ASN A 67 17.95 6.31 -2.66
C ASN A 67 17.31 5.27 -1.76
N PHE A 68 17.66 4.00 -1.97
CA PHE A 68 17.35 2.94 -1.02
C PHE A 68 18.06 3.23 0.31
N THR A 69 17.30 3.25 1.40
CA THR A 69 17.83 3.39 2.77
C THR A 69 17.84 2.02 3.46
N ILE A 70 16.92 1.15 3.09
CA ILE A 70 16.82 -0.22 3.61
C ILE A 70 17.69 -1.14 2.75
N SER A 71 18.63 -1.87 3.37
CA SER A 71 19.43 -2.87 2.67
C SER A 71 18.66 -4.17 2.44
N PRO A 72 19.06 -5.03 1.48
CA PRO A 72 18.42 -6.34 1.28
C PRO A 72 18.41 -7.22 2.54
N GLU A 73 19.43 -7.14 3.39
CA GLU A 73 19.51 -7.87 4.65
C GLU A 73 18.47 -7.37 5.66
N GLN A 74 18.24 -6.06 5.70
CA GLN A 74 17.21 -5.45 6.54
C GLN A 74 15.79 -5.83 6.06
N VAL A 75 15.60 -6.04 4.75
CA VAL A 75 14.31 -6.50 4.21
C VAL A 75 13.90 -7.84 4.81
N GLU A 76 14.84 -8.77 5.07
CA GLU A 76 14.55 -10.04 5.73
C GLU A 76 13.98 -9.85 7.14
N MET A 77 14.52 -8.90 7.92
CA MET A 77 13.99 -8.58 9.25
C MET A 77 12.57 -8.03 9.16
N HIS A 78 12.31 -7.12 8.22
CA HIS A 78 10.96 -6.60 7.97
C HIS A 78 9.99 -7.71 7.60
N PHE A 79 10.38 -8.69 6.78
CA PHE A 79 9.55 -9.86 6.49
C PHE A 79 9.28 -10.71 7.72
N LYS A 80 10.28 -10.96 8.58
CA LYS A 80 10.08 -11.71 9.82
C LYS A 80 9.03 -11.06 10.70
N ASP A 81 9.06 -9.74 10.81
CA ASP A 81 8.06 -9.00 11.58
C ASP A 81 6.69 -9.00 10.89
N TRP A 82 6.67 -8.83 9.57
CA TRP A 82 5.44 -8.78 8.79
C TRP A 82 4.63 -10.09 8.84
N VAL A 83 5.29 -11.25 8.84
CA VAL A 83 4.62 -12.55 8.92
C VAL A 83 4.30 -13.02 10.33
N LYS A 84 4.64 -12.25 11.36
CA LYS A 84 4.27 -12.58 12.76
C LYS A 84 2.76 -12.71 12.90
N GLY A 85 2.33 -13.70 13.71
CA GLY A 85 0.92 -13.94 13.99
C GLY A 85 0.21 -14.83 12.96
N ILE A 86 0.86 -15.26 11.90
CA ILE A 86 0.28 -16.24 10.96
C ILE A 86 0.57 -17.66 11.46
N TRP A 87 -0.40 -18.29 12.11
CA TRP A 87 -0.24 -19.62 12.69
C TRP A 87 -0.02 -20.73 11.66
N PHE A 88 -0.77 -20.68 10.56
CA PHE A 88 -0.67 -21.67 9.46
C PHE A 88 0.00 -21.02 8.24
N ARG A 89 1.24 -20.57 8.41
CA ARG A 89 1.96 -19.89 7.32
C ARG A 89 2.21 -20.85 6.14
N PRO A 90 1.88 -20.45 4.90
CA PRO A 90 2.27 -21.17 3.69
C PRO A 90 3.80 -21.29 3.59
N LYS A 91 4.29 -22.34 2.95
CA LYS A 91 5.75 -22.54 2.78
C LYS A 91 6.37 -21.41 1.95
N GLU A 92 5.67 -20.94 0.92
CA GLU A 92 6.13 -19.86 0.03
C GLU A 92 6.22 -18.50 0.75
N LEU A 93 5.47 -18.31 1.85
CA LEU A 93 5.48 -17.10 2.67
C LEU A 93 6.60 -17.13 3.74
N ASP A 94 7.68 -17.85 3.47
CA ASP A 94 8.86 -17.88 4.35
C ASP A 94 9.71 -16.63 4.15
N PRO A 95 10.10 -15.89 5.21
CA PRO A 95 10.90 -14.67 5.11
C PRO A 95 12.21 -14.85 4.35
N ASN A 96 12.90 -15.99 4.53
CA ASN A 96 14.18 -16.25 3.85
C ASN A 96 13.95 -16.51 2.33
N LEU A 97 12.85 -17.17 1.97
CA LEU A 97 12.50 -17.38 0.57
C LEU A 97 12.09 -16.07 -0.10
N LEU A 98 11.31 -15.25 0.59
CA LEU A 98 10.87 -13.95 0.10
C LEU A 98 12.06 -13.00 -0.11
N SER A 99 12.97 -12.90 0.86
CA SER A 99 14.13 -12.00 0.77
C SER A 99 15.09 -12.37 -0.36
N ARG A 100 15.26 -13.66 -0.65
CA ARG A 100 16.10 -14.14 -1.78
C ARG A 100 15.50 -13.83 -3.15
N ARG A 101 14.19 -13.59 -3.24
CA ARG A 101 13.45 -13.31 -4.48
C ARG A 101 13.14 -11.83 -4.64
N VAL A 102 13.65 -10.98 -3.75
CA VAL A 102 13.41 -9.55 -3.80
C VAL A 102 14.11 -8.93 -5.00
N ASN A 103 13.35 -8.16 -5.78
CA ASN A 103 13.86 -7.34 -6.87
C ASN A 103 13.81 -5.88 -6.47
N ARG A 104 14.83 -5.12 -6.86
CA ARG A 104 14.83 -3.67 -6.76
C ARG A 104 14.03 -3.08 -7.90
N ALA A 105 13.21 -2.08 -7.58
CA ALA A 105 12.43 -1.35 -8.56
C ALA A 105 12.34 0.13 -8.16
N PHE A 106 12.09 0.97 -9.14
CA PHE A 106 11.71 2.36 -8.92
C PHE A 106 10.34 2.63 -9.51
N ILE A 107 9.55 3.42 -8.80
CA ILE A 107 8.28 3.96 -9.29
C ILE A 107 8.40 5.46 -9.54
N PRO A 108 7.87 5.96 -10.66
CA PRO A 108 7.94 7.36 -11.00
C PRO A 108 6.92 8.20 -10.25
N LEU A 109 7.27 9.44 -10.02
CA LEU A 109 6.45 10.50 -9.47
C LEU A 109 6.76 11.79 -10.22
N TRP A 110 5.77 12.67 -10.41
CA TRP A 110 6.00 14.01 -10.91
C TRP A 110 6.12 15.01 -9.79
N LEU A 111 7.10 15.90 -9.89
CA LEU A 111 7.17 17.16 -9.15
C LEU A 111 6.93 18.27 -10.16
N VAL A 112 5.96 19.13 -9.86
CA VAL A 112 5.54 20.17 -10.78
C VAL A 112 5.75 21.53 -10.14
N ASP A 113 6.49 22.38 -10.82
CA ASP A 113 6.62 23.80 -10.51
C ASP A 113 5.69 24.59 -11.44
N GLY A 114 5.26 25.76 -11.00
CA GLY A 114 4.48 26.65 -11.85
C GLY A 114 4.09 27.94 -11.14
N LYS A 115 3.72 28.91 -11.95
CA LYS A 115 3.18 30.19 -11.51
C LYS A 115 1.68 30.21 -11.76
N ILE A 116 0.91 30.63 -10.76
CA ILE A 116 -0.51 30.88 -10.90
C ILE A 116 -0.78 32.38 -10.78
N THR A 117 -1.58 32.90 -11.70
CA THR A 117 -2.03 34.30 -11.68
C THR A 117 -3.51 34.33 -12.03
N GLY A 118 -4.33 34.94 -11.15
CA GLY A 118 -5.77 34.95 -11.40
C GLY A 118 -6.59 35.64 -10.34
N THR A 119 -7.90 35.49 -10.47
CA THR A 119 -8.90 35.99 -9.52
C THR A 119 -9.59 34.81 -8.85
N TRP A 120 -9.95 34.97 -7.60
CA TRP A 120 -10.67 33.95 -6.84
C TRP A 120 -11.87 34.52 -6.11
N GLN A 121 -12.83 33.68 -5.80
CA GLN A 121 -13.95 33.92 -4.92
C GLN A 121 -14.19 32.70 -4.04
N ALA A 122 -14.59 32.95 -2.79
CA ALA A 122 -14.87 31.88 -1.83
C ALA A 122 -15.77 32.35 -0.70
N GLN A 123 -16.35 31.40 0.03
CA GLN A 123 -16.93 31.62 1.36
C GLN A 123 -15.81 31.40 2.40
N MET A 124 -15.44 32.44 3.13
CA MET A 124 -14.47 32.39 4.21
C MET A 124 -15.18 32.30 5.55
N GLY A 125 -14.85 31.28 6.34
CA GLY A 125 -15.51 31.00 7.61
C GLY A 125 -14.65 31.45 8.80
N TYR A 126 -15.28 32.19 9.69
CA TYR A 126 -14.67 32.70 10.92
C TYR A 126 -15.38 32.12 12.14
N ASP A 127 -14.62 31.48 13.01
CA ASP A 127 -15.13 30.93 14.25
C ASP A 127 -15.48 32.05 15.23
N TYR A 128 -16.65 31.96 15.85
CA TYR A 128 -17.05 32.82 16.94
C TYR A 128 -17.81 32.04 18.00
N GLU A 129 -17.66 32.47 19.25
CA GLU A 129 -18.31 31.84 20.40
C GLU A 129 -19.68 32.45 20.68
N VAL A 130 -20.66 31.58 20.85
CA VAL A 130 -22.01 31.95 21.29
C VAL A 130 -22.28 31.35 22.65
N ALA A 131 -22.51 32.16 23.65
CA ALA A 131 -22.98 31.69 24.93
C ALA A 131 -24.47 31.37 24.84
N SER A 132 -24.84 30.12 25.08
CA SER A 132 -26.22 29.66 25.14
C SER A 132 -26.52 29.04 26.51
N SER A 133 -27.81 28.95 26.85
CA SER A 133 -28.27 28.30 28.08
C SER A 133 -28.93 26.99 27.69
N GLN A 134 -28.37 25.91 28.16
CA GLN A 134 -28.97 24.56 27.99
C GLN A 134 -29.71 24.17 29.26
N GLU A 135 -30.99 23.87 29.12
CA GLU A 135 -31.81 23.42 30.23
C GLU A 135 -31.90 21.91 30.23
N ALA A 136 -31.64 21.30 31.37
CA ALA A 136 -31.73 19.86 31.58
C ALA A 136 -32.62 19.56 32.79
N TYR A 137 -33.60 18.67 32.63
CA TYR A 137 -34.42 18.17 33.71
C TYR A 137 -33.72 16.94 34.33
N GLN A 138 -33.26 17.09 35.58
CA GLN A 138 -32.60 16.03 36.34
C GLN A 138 -33.13 15.98 37.76
N ASN A 139 -33.44 14.80 38.24
CA ASN A 139 -33.90 14.54 39.63
C ASN A 139 -35.11 15.40 40.06
N GLY A 140 -36.08 15.59 39.14
CA GLY A 140 -37.32 16.34 39.46
C GLY A 140 -37.19 17.87 39.38
N THR A 141 -36.05 18.43 38.96
CA THR A 141 -35.82 19.87 38.86
C THR A 141 -35.17 20.24 37.54
N TRP A 142 -35.53 21.44 37.01
CA TRP A 142 -34.85 22.04 35.90
C TRP A 142 -33.53 22.70 36.35
N ARG A 143 -32.48 22.44 35.61
CA ARG A 143 -31.16 23.08 35.82
C ARG A 143 -30.71 23.73 34.52
N THR A 144 -30.38 25.03 34.60
CA THR A 144 -29.82 25.78 33.51
C THR A 144 -28.31 25.72 33.59
N ARG A 145 -27.66 25.26 32.51
CA ARG A 145 -26.23 25.25 32.36
C ARG A 145 -25.84 26.19 31.21
N LYS A 146 -24.93 27.13 31.48
CA LYS A 146 -24.32 27.93 30.42
C LYS A 146 -23.39 27.02 29.59
N VAL A 147 -23.58 27.01 28.28
CA VAL A 147 -22.77 26.26 27.30
C VAL A 147 -22.26 27.29 26.30
N THR A 148 -20.96 27.22 26.02
CA THR A 148 -20.38 28.00 24.92
C THR A 148 -20.32 27.11 23.70
N GLU A 149 -20.92 27.52 22.60
CA GLU A 149 -20.90 26.85 21.32
C GLU A 149 -20.07 27.65 20.34
N THR A 150 -19.15 27.00 19.64
CA THR A 150 -18.44 27.61 18.51
C THR A 150 -19.31 27.52 17.27
N ARG A 151 -19.55 28.63 16.61
CA ARG A 151 -20.29 28.76 15.35
C ARG A 151 -19.39 29.38 14.30
N ILE A 152 -19.68 29.11 13.03
CA ILE A 152 -18.95 29.65 11.90
C ILE A 152 -19.76 30.78 11.27
N ARG A 153 -19.15 31.94 11.14
CA ARG A 153 -19.68 33.06 10.35
C ARG A 153 -19.05 33.01 8.97
N TRP A 154 -19.86 32.83 7.94
CA TRP A 154 -19.42 32.82 6.57
C TRP A 154 -19.47 34.20 5.95
N GLU A 155 -18.40 34.60 5.25
CA GLU A 155 -18.28 35.85 4.52
C GLU A 155 -17.84 35.59 3.10
N ALA A 156 -18.57 36.11 2.12
CA ALA A 156 -18.14 36.06 0.73
C ALA A 156 -16.91 36.96 0.55
N ARG A 157 -15.84 36.40 0.02
CA ARG A 157 -14.57 37.10 -0.26
C ARG A 157 -14.15 36.87 -1.69
N THR A 158 -13.54 37.88 -2.28
CA THR A 158 -12.94 37.85 -3.60
C THR A 158 -11.57 38.49 -3.56
N GLY A 159 -10.69 38.11 -4.46
CA GLY A 159 -9.37 38.70 -4.54
C GLY A 159 -8.58 38.25 -5.75
N THR A 160 -7.34 38.68 -5.79
CA THR A 160 -6.36 38.26 -6.80
C THR A 160 -5.29 37.40 -6.15
N ILE A 161 -4.70 36.50 -6.90
CA ILE A 161 -3.56 35.70 -6.49
C ILE A 161 -2.49 35.75 -7.59
N GLU A 162 -1.24 35.95 -7.18
CA GLU A 162 -0.05 35.74 -7.99
C GLU A 162 0.95 34.98 -7.11
N ARG A 163 1.17 33.69 -7.42
CA ARG A 163 1.99 32.81 -6.61
C ARG A 163 2.76 31.83 -7.45
N ARG A 164 4.01 31.54 -7.08
CA ARG A 164 4.79 30.43 -7.62
C ARG A 164 4.80 29.29 -6.62
N TYR A 165 4.43 28.11 -7.08
CA TYR A 165 4.51 26.86 -6.31
C TYR A 165 5.64 26.02 -6.86
N GLN A 166 6.30 25.27 -5.99
CA GLN A 166 7.41 24.39 -6.33
C GLN A 166 7.20 23.01 -5.75
N ASN A 167 7.65 22.00 -6.50
CA ASN A 167 7.63 20.61 -6.09
C ASN A 167 6.24 20.10 -5.69
N LEU A 168 5.19 20.52 -6.41
CA LEU A 168 3.86 19.94 -6.20
C LEU A 168 3.86 18.48 -6.63
N VAL A 169 3.51 17.61 -5.70
CA VAL A 169 3.52 16.15 -5.91
C VAL A 169 2.31 15.72 -6.71
N VAL A 170 2.55 15.15 -7.89
CA VAL A 170 1.53 14.69 -8.83
C VAL A 170 1.80 13.23 -9.22
N PRO A 171 0.79 12.36 -9.25
CA PRO A 171 0.94 10.98 -9.69
C PRO A 171 1.52 10.86 -11.11
N ALA A 172 2.47 9.95 -11.28
CA ALA A 172 2.93 9.50 -12.60
C ALA A 172 2.36 8.13 -13.00
N LEU A 173 1.59 7.51 -12.08
CA LEU A 173 0.94 6.22 -12.27
C LEU A 173 -0.53 6.34 -11.89
N GLU A 174 -1.42 5.69 -12.64
CA GLU A 174 -2.86 5.65 -12.34
C GLU A 174 -3.14 5.04 -10.95
N GLU A 175 -2.42 3.99 -10.58
CA GLU A 175 -2.55 3.31 -9.29
C GLU A 175 -1.72 3.95 -8.15
N HIS A 176 -1.17 5.14 -8.34
CA HIS A 176 -0.28 5.79 -7.36
C HIS A 176 -0.92 5.90 -5.96
N ALA A 177 -2.20 6.28 -5.89
CA ALA A 177 -2.91 6.41 -4.61
C ALA A 177 -2.94 5.10 -3.84
N TRP A 178 -3.20 3.98 -4.53
CA TRP A 178 -3.18 2.63 -3.96
C TRP A 178 -1.78 2.24 -3.48
N LEU A 179 -0.75 2.48 -4.30
CA LEU A 179 0.64 2.20 -3.94
C LEU A 179 1.07 2.96 -2.69
N ILE A 180 0.83 4.26 -2.61
CA ILE A 180 1.23 5.09 -1.47
C ILE A 180 0.42 4.77 -0.20
N THR A 181 -0.86 4.42 -0.33
CA THR A 181 -1.66 3.96 0.82
C THR A 181 -1.03 2.74 1.48
N GLY A 182 -0.53 1.78 0.69
CA GLY A 182 0.10 0.58 1.19
C GLY A 182 1.56 0.77 1.63
N LEU A 183 2.36 1.42 0.81
CA LEU A 183 3.80 1.63 1.06
C LEU A 183 4.08 2.73 2.09
N GLY A 184 3.11 3.61 2.35
CA GLY A 184 3.29 4.79 3.19
C GLY A 184 4.04 5.93 2.51
N LYS A 185 4.25 7.00 3.25
CA LYS A 185 4.88 8.22 2.72
C LYS A 185 6.39 8.06 2.53
N TYR A 186 6.91 8.69 1.48
CA TYR A 186 8.33 8.85 1.23
C TYR A 186 8.81 10.23 1.72
N LYS A 187 10.05 10.29 2.20
CA LYS A 187 10.72 11.54 2.56
C LYS A 187 11.35 12.13 1.29
N LEU A 188 10.59 12.93 0.56
CA LEU A 188 10.99 13.51 -0.73
C LEU A 188 12.12 14.54 -0.60
N ASN A 189 12.29 15.13 0.57
CA ASN A 189 13.40 16.03 0.88
C ASN A 189 14.79 15.36 0.87
N LEU A 190 14.84 14.03 0.80
CA LEU A 190 16.07 13.25 0.64
C LEU A 190 16.35 12.89 -0.83
N ALA A 191 15.59 13.45 -1.78
CA ALA A 191 15.85 13.27 -3.18
C ALA A 191 17.21 13.87 -3.58
N THR A 192 17.93 13.15 -4.43
CA THR A 192 19.22 13.55 -5.01
C THR A 192 19.10 13.57 -6.53
N SER A 193 20.04 14.19 -7.21
CA SER A 193 20.14 14.08 -8.67
C SER A 193 20.26 12.62 -9.10
N TYR A 194 19.63 12.28 -10.21
CA TYR A 194 19.73 10.94 -10.77
C TYR A 194 21.19 10.51 -10.99
N SER A 195 21.51 9.30 -10.60
CA SER A 195 22.82 8.69 -10.81
C SER A 195 22.67 7.24 -11.27
N PRO A 196 23.20 6.88 -12.45
CA PRO A 196 23.17 5.49 -12.93
C PRO A 196 23.82 4.50 -11.97
N LEU A 197 24.86 4.93 -11.24
CA LEU A 197 25.59 4.10 -10.27
C LEU A 197 24.74 3.66 -9.06
N GLN A 198 23.69 4.42 -8.75
CA GLN A 198 22.79 4.13 -7.63
C GLN A 198 21.61 3.23 -8.02
N MET A 199 21.46 2.95 -9.32
CA MET A 199 20.36 2.11 -9.81
C MET A 199 20.52 0.63 -9.45
N ASP A 200 21.75 0.12 -9.36
CA ASP A 200 22.11 -1.23 -8.91
C ASP A 200 21.17 -2.32 -9.47
N ASN A 201 21.07 -2.40 -10.79
CA ASN A 201 20.22 -3.35 -11.53
C ASN A 201 18.72 -3.27 -11.21
N ALA A 202 18.24 -2.15 -10.66
CA ALA A 202 16.82 -1.97 -10.42
C ALA A 202 16.04 -1.82 -11.72
N SER A 203 14.85 -2.39 -11.78
CA SER A 203 13.87 -2.10 -12.83
C SER A 203 13.21 -0.74 -12.56
N ILE A 204 12.83 -0.04 -13.63
CA ILE A 204 12.13 1.24 -13.52
C ILE A 204 10.74 1.07 -14.12
N ARG A 205 9.72 1.43 -13.39
CA ARG A 205 8.38 1.50 -13.92
C ARG A 205 8.21 2.73 -14.79
N VAL A 206 7.71 2.54 -16.00
CA VAL A 206 7.45 3.65 -16.91
C VAL A 206 6.20 4.41 -16.45
N PRO A 207 6.19 5.77 -16.49
CA PRO A 207 4.97 6.54 -16.20
C PRO A 207 3.80 6.11 -17.09
N SER A 208 2.64 5.85 -16.48
CA SER A 208 1.38 5.64 -17.20
C SER A 208 0.64 6.96 -17.45
N LEU A 209 0.92 7.98 -16.64
CA LEU A 209 0.41 9.33 -16.78
C LEU A 209 1.55 10.26 -17.22
N LEU A 210 1.52 10.68 -18.49
CA LEU A 210 2.42 11.72 -19.01
C LEU A 210 2.02 13.09 -18.44
N PRO A 211 2.90 14.11 -18.47
CA PRO A 211 2.58 15.46 -18.01
C PRO A 211 1.26 16.01 -18.52
N GLU A 212 0.94 15.81 -19.81
CA GLU A 212 -0.31 16.25 -20.42
C GLU A 212 -1.53 15.55 -19.80
N SER A 213 -1.43 14.25 -19.57
CA SER A 213 -2.50 13.44 -18.95
C SER A 213 -2.59 13.68 -17.45
N ALA A 214 -1.50 14.01 -16.78
CA ALA A 214 -1.42 14.31 -15.36
C ALA A 214 -1.80 15.77 -15.03
N TRP A 215 -1.88 16.65 -16.05
CA TRP A 215 -2.18 18.07 -15.86
C TRP A 215 -3.46 18.35 -15.05
N PRO A 216 -4.60 17.68 -15.27
CA PRO A 216 -5.79 17.92 -14.45
C PRO A 216 -5.56 17.68 -12.95
N LEU A 217 -4.69 16.69 -12.61
CA LEU A 217 -4.31 16.40 -11.22
C LEU A 217 -3.38 17.50 -10.68
N ALA A 218 -2.42 17.95 -11.49
CA ALA A 218 -1.54 19.05 -11.14
C ALA A 218 -2.35 20.34 -10.91
N LYS A 219 -3.25 20.68 -11.84
CA LYS A 219 -4.15 21.84 -11.72
C LYS A 219 -4.94 21.80 -10.41
N SER A 220 -5.55 20.67 -10.09
CA SER A 220 -6.27 20.51 -8.82
C SER A 220 -5.37 20.76 -7.60
N LYS A 221 -4.09 20.39 -7.67
CA LYS A 221 -3.12 20.72 -6.61
C LYS A 221 -2.82 22.20 -6.52
N PHE A 222 -2.57 22.86 -7.65
CA PHE A 222 -2.42 24.31 -7.68
C PHE A 222 -3.62 25.02 -7.06
N ASP A 223 -4.84 24.61 -7.42
CA ASP A 223 -6.08 25.19 -6.90
C ASP A 223 -6.22 24.97 -5.38
N GLN A 224 -5.91 23.75 -4.89
CA GLN A 224 -5.93 23.42 -3.45
C GLN A 224 -4.94 24.26 -2.63
N TYR A 225 -3.70 24.42 -3.13
CA TYR A 225 -2.69 25.23 -2.45
C TYR A 225 -3.07 26.72 -2.51
N SER A 226 -3.62 27.18 -3.63
CA SER A 226 -4.12 28.55 -3.77
C SER A 226 -5.27 28.83 -2.82
N ALA A 227 -6.22 27.93 -2.68
CA ALA A 227 -7.31 28.05 -1.71
C ALA A 227 -6.78 28.18 -0.29
N LYS A 228 -5.78 27.38 0.08
CA LYS A 228 -5.15 27.43 1.39
C LYS A 228 -4.39 28.75 1.62
N ASP A 229 -3.65 29.23 0.63
CA ASP A 229 -2.93 30.51 0.73
C ASP A 229 -3.91 31.68 0.85
N CYS A 230 -5.00 31.67 0.07
CA CYS A 230 -6.06 32.68 0.14
C CYS A 230 -6.79 32.63 1.49
N GLN A 231 -7.06 31.44 2.02
CA GLN A 231 -7.64 31.25 3.36
C GLN A 231 -6.73 31.85 4.45
N MET A 232 -5.43 31.55 4.39
CA MET A 232 -4.46 32.11 5.34
C MET A 232 -4.34 33.63 5.23
N ALA A 233 -4.34 34.17 4.02
CA ALA A 233 -4.30 35.61 3.79
C ALA A 233 -5.55 36.34 4.27
N ALA A 234 -6.71 35.65 4.25
CA ALA A 234 -7.96 36.17 4.80
C ALA A 234 -8.09 35.96 6.33
N GLU A 235 -7.11 35.35 6.99
CA GLU A 235 -7.14 34.94 8.41
C GLU A 235 -8.40 34.10 8.78
N ALA A 236 -8.93 33.34 7.82
CA ALA A 236 -10.11 32.51 8.00
C ALA A 236 -9.75 31.13 8.53
N GLN A 237 -10.57 30.58 9.42
CA GLN A 237 -10.42 29.22 9.94
C GLN A 237 -10.93 28.17 8.95
N HIS A 238 -11.92 28.56 8.12
CA HIS A 238 -12.56 27.67 7.17
C HIS A 238 -12.64 28.32 5.79
N VAL A 239 -12.68 27.49 4.73
CA VAL A 239 -12.94 27.92 3.35
C VAL A 239 -13.92 26.97 2.71
N ASP A 240 -14.91 27.50 2.02
CA ASP A 240 -15.88 26.77 1.25
C ASP A 240 -16.12 27.46 -0.10
N GLU A 241 -16.62 26.70 -1.08
CA GLU A 241 -16.96 27.20 -2.43
C GLU A 241 -15.83 27.99 -3.09
N PHE A 242 -14.57 27.53 -2.93
CA PHE A 242 -13.42 28.19 -3.55
C PHE A 242 -13.44 27.99 -5.06
N ILE A 243 -13.58 29.08 -5.80
CA ILE A 243 -13.54 29.11 -7.26
C ILE A 243 -12.42 30.05 -7.68
N ILE A 244 -11.56 29.56 -8.59
CA ILE A 244 -10.46 30.34 -9.12
C ILE A 244 -10.51 30.37 -10.65
N GLN A 245 -10.31 31.53 -11.21
CA GLN A 245 -10.10 31.76 -12.64
C GLN A 245 -8.66 32.24 -12.82
N ALA A 246 -7.79 31.33 -13.24
CA ALA A 246 -6.37 31.58 -13.27
C ALA A 246 -5.68 31.06 -14.53
N ALA A 247 -4.59 31.74 -14.91
CA ALA A 247 -3.58 31.25 -15.81
C ALA A 247 -2.51 30.48 -15.00
N TYR A 248 -2.01 29.40 -15.60
CA TYR A 248 -0.95 28.54 -15.05
C TYR A 248 0.23 28.62 -16.00
N GLU A 249 1.26 29.31 -15.58
CA GLU A 249 2.42 29.65 -16.42
C GLU A 249 3.70 29.01 -15.87
N ASP A 250 4.75 29.02 -16.68
CA ASP A 250 6.10 28.55 -16.31
C ASP A 250 6.09 27.13 -15.70
N GLN A 251 5.31 26.21 -16.27
CA GLN A 251 5.23 24.84 -15.81
C GLN A 251 6.55 24.11 -16.10
N ASN A 252 7.13 23.54 -15.03
CA ASN A 252 8.27 22.65 -15.14
C ASN A 252 7.94 21.30 -14.50
N TRP A 253 8.16 20.21 -15.23
CA TRP A 253 7.86 18.86 -14.82
C TRP A 253 9.14 18.08 -14.58
N THR A 254 9.38 17.71 -13.34
CA THR A 254 10.55 16.96 -12.90
C THR A 254 10.13 15.53 -12.56
N GLN A 255 10.76 14.54 -13.16
CA GLN A 255 10.54 13.14 -12.81
C GLN A 255 11.39 12.76 -11.61
N LEU A 256 10.74 12.25 -10.56
CA LEU A 256 11.37 11.70 -9.38
C LEU A 256 11.16 10.20 -9.34
N LEU A 257 12.21 9.42 -9.07
CA LEU A 257 12.13 7.99 -8.82
C LEU A 257 12.07 7.69 -7.32
N LEU A 258 11.11 6.85 -6.92
CA LEU A 258 10.95 6.38 -5.55
C LEU A 258 11.39 4.91 -5.44
N PRO A 259 12.23 4.54 -4.45
CA PRO A 259 12.77 3.19 -4.31
C PRO A 259 11.71 2.24 -3.77
N MET A 260 11.60 1.06 -4.36
CA MET A 260 10.69 0.01 -3.96
C MET A 260 11.34 -1.35 -4.14
N TYR A 261 11.14 -2.25 -3.19
CA TYR A 261 11.42 -3.66 -3.39
C TYR A 261 10.14 -4.38 -3.77
N THR A 262 10.25 -5.36 -4.66
CA THR A 262 9.12 -6.18 -5.10
C THR A 262 9.47 -7.65 -4.97
N THR A 263 8.53 -8.45 -4.47
CA THR A 263 8.60 -9.92 -4.45
C THR A 263 7.21 -10.51 -4.55
N ALA A 264 7.10 -11.81 -4.63
CA ALA A 264 5.81 -12.51 -4.67
C ALA A 264 5.91 -13.90 -4.06
N TYR A 265 4.75 -14.42 -3.66
CA TYR A 265 4.59 -15.82 -3.28
C TYR A 265 3.35 -16.41 -3.96
N ARG A 266 3.32 -17.72 -4.08
CA ARG A 266 2.12 -18.46 -4.53
C ARG A 266 1.39 -19.02 -3.34
N ASP A 267 0.08 -18.86 -3.33
CA ASP A 267 -0.78 -19.52 -2.36
C ASP A 267 -1.02 -21.01 -2.71
N GLU A 268 -1.87 -21.65 -1.97
CA GLU A 268 -2.19 -23.07 -2.14
C GLU A 268 -2.99 -23.37 -3.40
N ASP A 269 -3.67 -22.36 -3.95
CA ASP A 269 -4.46 -22.42 -5.18
C ASP A 269 -3.61 -22.02 -6.40
N GLY A 270 -2.32 -21.71 -6.20
CA GLY A 270 -1.38 -21.31 -7.24
C GLY A 270 -1.48 -19.86 -7.65
N ILE A 271 -2.30 -19.05 -6.95
CA ILE A 271 -2.47 -17.61 -7.21
C ILE A 271 -1.23 -16.88 -6.72
N VAL A 272 -0.72 -15.98 -7.55
CA VAL A 272 0.45 -15.15 -7.22
C VAL A 272 0.01 -13.91 -6.48
N HIS A 273 0.57 -13.71 -5.29
CA HIS A 273 0.37 -12.53 -4.47
C HIS A 273 1.64 -11.69 -4.47
N THR A 274 1.55 -10.49 -5.03
CA THR A 274 2.65 -9.53 -5.05
C THR A 274 2.81 -8.87 -3.69
N ILE A 275 4.06 -8.69 -3.28
CA ILE A 275 4.44 -7.98 -2.06
C ILE A 275 5.36 -6.84 -2.47
N LEU A 276 5.02 -5.64 -2.03
CA LEU A 276 5.76 -4.41 -2.27
C LEU A 276 6.35 -3.91 -0.94
N ILE A 277 7.55 -3.37 -0.98
CA ILE A 277 8.23 -2.87 0.21
C ILE A 277 8.77 -1.48 -0.11
N ASN A 278 8.49 -0.52 0.74
CA ASN A 278 9.06 0.81 0.61
C ASN A 278 10.58 0.74 0.87
N GLY A 279 11.38 1.06 -0.15
CA GLY A 279 12.84 0.99 -0.08
C GLY A 279 13.48 2.01 0.86
N GLN A 280 12.70 2.96 1.38
CA GLN A 280 13.18 3.99 2.30
C GLN A 280 12.85 3.70 3.76
N ASN A 281 11.68 3.14 4.07
CA ASN A 281 11.22 2.94 5.46
C ASN A 281 10.92 1.48 5.81
N GLY A 282 10.95 0.55 4.85
CA GLY A 282 10.72 -0.86 5.06
C GLY A 282 9.26 -1.27 5.24
N ASN A 283 8.30 -0.36 5.05
CA ASN A 283 6.88 -0.71 5.11
C ASN A 283 6.54 -1.73 4.04
N ILE A 284 5.85 -2.79 4.43
CA ILE A 284 5.46 -3.88 3.54
C ILE A 284 3.98 -3.79 3.22
N PHE A 285 3.67 -3.83 1.94
CA PHE A 285 2.32 -3.87 1.40
C PHE A 285 2.08 -5.14 0.59
N GLY A 286 1.07 -5.91 0.97
CA GLY A 286 0.71 -7.15 0.31
C GLY A 286 -0.25 -7.97 1.15
N LYS A 287 -0.96 -8.91 0.53
CA LYS A 287 -1.86 -9.82 1.26
C LYS A 287 -1.06 -10.85 2.03
N LYS A 288 -1.49 -11.14 3.26
CA LYS A 288 -0.96 -12.21 4.12
C LYS A 288 -2.02 -13.29 4.19
N LEU A 289 -1.75 -14.46 3.65
CA LEU A 289 -2.72 -15.55 3.69
C LEU A 289 -2.22 -16.68 4.60
N ALA A 290 -3.14 -17.23 5.39
CA ALA A 290 -2.92 -18.44 6.15
C ALA A 290 -3.27 -19.67 5.29
N SER A 291 -2.51 -20.76 5.45
CA SER A 291 -2.74 -22.04 4.78
C SER A 291 -4.01 -22.68 5.28
N GLN A 292 -5.05 -22.68 4.48
CA GLN A 292 -6.30 -23.39 4.75
C GLN A 292 -6.09 -24.90 4.80
N ARG A 293 -5.21 -25.42 3.94
CA ARG A 293 -4.89 -26.85 3.88
C ARG A 293 -4.24 -27.34 5.18
N LYS A 294 -3.23 -26.60 5.70
CA LYS A 294 -2.60 -26.96 6.98
C LYS A 294 -3.58 -26.89 8.14
N ALA A 295 -4.41 -25.86 8.17
CA ALA A 295 -5.44 -25.68 9.21
C ALA A 295 -6.47 -26.83 9.18
N ARG A 296 -6.96 -27.21 7.99
CA ARG A 296 -7.89 -28.35 7.82
C ARG A 296 -7.27 -29.69 8.23
N ILE A 297 -6.00 -29.94 7.88
CA ILE A 297 -5.29 -31.16 8.26
C ILE A 297 -5.22 -31.26 9.80
N LEU A 298 -4.87 -30.16 10.49
CA LEU A 298 -4.84 -30.14 11.95
C LEU A 298 -6.24 -30.33 12.54
N SER A 299 -7.27 -29.68 12.01
CA SER A 299 -8.67 -29.87 12.42
C SER A 299 -9.12 -31.32 12.30
N LEU A 300 -8.80 -31.98 11.17
CA LEU A 300 -9.12 -33.40 10.96
C LEU A 300 -8.34 -34.31 11.91
N GLY A 301 -7.07 -34.00 12.21
CA GLY A 301 -6.28 -34.72 13.20
C GLY A 301 -6.89 -34.63 14.60
N LEU A 302 -7.31 -33.42 15.02
CA LEU A 302 -7.99 -33.23 16.31
C LEU A 302 -9.33 -33.98 16.36
N LEU A 303 -10.12 -33.96 15.29
CA LEU A 303 -11.36 -34.71 15.20
C LEU A 303 -11.14 -36.22 15.32
N GLY A 304 -10.12 -36.75 14.63
CA GLY A 304 -9.70 -38.16 14.73
C GLY A 304 -9.29 -38.51 16.17
N THR A 305 -8.53 -37.64 16.84
CA THR A 305 -8.14 -37.84 18.25
C THR A 305 -9.37 -37.84 19.18
N ALA A 306 -10.31 -36.92 18.98
CA ALA A 306 -11.55 -36.87 19.73
C ALA A 306 -12.37 -38.17 19.57
N LEU A 307 -12.46 -38.67 18.34
CA LEU A 307 -13.15 -39.94 18.03
C LEU A 307 -12.47 -41.14 18.70
N LEU A 308 -11.15 -41.21 18.69
CA LEU A 308 -10.39 -42.24 19.38
C LEU A 308 -10.64 -42.20 20.91
N CYS A 309 -10.56 -41.02 21.52
CA CYS A 309 -10.86 -40.84 22.94
C CYS A 309 -12.29 -41.27 23.27
N PHE A 310 -13.26 -40.97 22.42
CA PHE A 310 -14.65 -41.39 22.58
C PHE A 310 -14.80 -42.92 22.53
N ILE A 311 -14.15 -43.60 21.57
CA ILE A 311 -14.15 -45.05 21.44
C ILE A 311 -13.50 -45.67 22.66
N PHE A 312 -12.37 -45.19 23.16
CA PHE A 312 -11.76 -45.65 24.40
C PHE A 312 -12.69 -45.45 25.63
N GLY A 313 -13.39 -44.32 25.69
CA GLY A 313 -14.41 -44.07 26.71
C GLY A 313 -15.49 -45.14 26.73
N LEU A 314 -15.98 -45.55 25.55
CA LEU A 314 -16.97 -46.63 25.43
C LEU A 314 -16.40 -48.00 25.85
N LEU A 315 -15.18 -48.31 25.45
CA LEU A 315 -14.52 -49.60 25.84
C LEU A 315 -14.32 -49.68 27.34
N PHE A 316 -13.87 -48.60 28.01
CA PHE A 316 -13.72 -48.53 29.46
C PHE A 316 -15.08 -48.59 30.15
N ALA A 317 -16.13 -47.96 29.59
CA ALA A 317 -17.48 -48.02 30.16
C ALA A 317 -18.00 -49.46 30.18
N VAL A 318 -17.80 -50.24 29.13
CA VAL A 318 -18.14 -51.68 29.09
C VAL A 318 -17.31 -52.45 30.11
N GLY A 319 -16.01 -52.13 30.24
CA GLY A 319 -15.10 -52.77 31.17
C GLY A 319 -15.43 -52.55 32.67
N THR A 320 -16.23 -51.55 33.01
CA THR A 320 -16.65 -51.28 34.42
C THR A 320 -17.37 -52.42 35.06
N LYS A 321 -18.00 -53.29 34.26
CA LYS A 321 -18.67 -54.53 34.75
C LYS A 321 -17.68 -55.52 35.38
N PHE A 322 -16.40 -55.46 35.00
CA PHE A 322 -15.35 -56.31 35.49
C PHE A 322 -14.45 -55.63 36.53
N LEU A 323 -14.17 -54.32 36.32
CA LEU A 323 -13.29 -53.54 37.16
C LEU A 323 -13.89 -52.11 37.36
N PRO A 324 -14.43 -51.77 38.57
CA PRO A 324 -15.07 -50.48 38.81
C PRO A 324 -14.16 -49.25 38.56
N ILE A 325 -12.82 -49.39 38.73
CA ILE A 325 -11.85 -48.32 38.49
C ILE A 325 -11.84 -47.83 37.02
N LEU A 326 -12.27 -48.65 36.07
CA LEU A 326 -12.41 -48.28 34.66
C LEU A 326 -13.48 -47.20 34.42
N GLY A 327 -14.40 -47.00 35.38
CA GLY A 327 -15.38 -45.94 35.34
C GLY A 327 -14.75 -44.56 35.35
N LEU A 328 -13.68 -44.36 36.14
CA LEU A 328 -12.96 -43.09 36.16
C LEU A 328 -12.24 -42.83 34.83
N LEU A 329 -11.61 -43.88 34.24
CA LEU A 329 -10.95 -43.78 32.91
C LEU A 329 -11.96 -43.51 31.80
N SER A 330 -13.15 -44.10 31.87
CA SER A 330 -14.24 -43.83 30.94
C SER A 330 -14.66 -42.36 30.99
N LEU A 331 -14.91 -41.82 32.18
CA LEU A 331 -15.34 -40.46 32.37
C LEU A 331 -14.26 -39.46 31.84
N THR A 332 -12.98 -39.67 32.18
CA THR A 332 -11.88 -38.82 31.72
C THR A 332 -11.73 -38.87 30.21
N SER A 333 -11.91 -40.04 29.58
CA SER A 333 -11.85 -40.20 28.11
C SER A 333 -12.99 -39.44 27.41
N PHE A 334 -14.22 -39.48 27.95
CA PHE A 334 -15.32 -38.71 27.38
C PHE A 334 -15.12 -37.19 27.53
N ILE A 335 -14.64 -36.73 28.70
CA ILE A 335 -14.34 -35.31 28.90
C ILE A 335 -13.27 -34.86 27.89
N LEU A 336 -12.21 -35.66 27.72
CA LEU A 336 -11.15 -35.34 26.76
C LEU A 336 -11.68 -35.33 25.32
N ALA A 337 -12.50 -36.34 24.95
CA ALA A 337 -13.15 -36.39 23.65
C ALA A 337 -13.99 -35.14 23.37
N LEU A 338 -14.75 -34.68 24.36
CA LEU A 338 -15.57 -33.47 24.23
C LEU A 338 -14.72 -32.22 24.07
N LEU A 339 -13.70 -32.00 24.90
CA LEU A 339 -12.82 -30.84 24.86
C LEU A 339 -12.05 -30.76 23.51
N VAL A 340 -11.48 -31.89 23.09
CA VAL A 340 -10.75 -31.96 21.80
C VAL A 340 -11.74 -31.80 20.64
N GLY A 341 -12.92 -32.37 20.69
CA GLY A 341 -13.97 -32.28 19.70
C GLY A 341 -14.44 -30.84 19.44
N ILE A 342 -14.66 -30.09 20.55
CA ILE A 342 -15.06 -28.68 20.48
C ILE A 342 -13.91 -27.82 19.88
N SER A 343 -12.64 -28.13 20.21
CA SER A 343 -11.49 -27.41 19.69
C SER A 343 -11.13 -27.76 18.25
N ALA A 344 -11.57 -28.90 17.73
CA ALA A 344 -11.22 -29.42 16.41
C ALA A 344 -11.51 -28.45 15.23
N PRO A 345 -12.63 -27.71 15.17
CA PRO A 345 -12.89 -26.77 14.08
C PRO A 345 -12.11 -25.46 14.20
N MET A 346 -11.56 -25.13 15.37
CA MET A 346 -10.93 -23.81 15.63
C MET A 346 -9.79 -23.47 14.64
N PRO A 347 -8.85 -24.36 14.30
CA PRO A 347 -7.79 -24.05 13.35
C PRO A 347 -8.33 -23.63 11.98
N ALA A 348 -9.33 -24.36 11.47
CA ALA A 348 -9.92 -24.05 10.16
C ALA A 348 -10.71 -22.73 10.18
N ILE A 349 -11.48 -22.49 11.25
CA ILE A 349 -12.22 -21.23 11.44
C ILE A 349 -11.24 -20.06 11.57
N TRP A 350 -10.16 -20.22 12.32
CA TRP A 350 -9.16 -19.17 12.47
C TRP A 350 -8.51 -18.80 11.12
N ALA A 351 -8.06 -19.80 10.34
CA ALA A 351 -7.44 -19.57 9.06
C ALA A 351 -8.41 -18.91 8.06
N TRP A 352 -9.69 -19.31 8.09
CA TRP A 352 -10.73 -18.70 7.25
C TRP A 352 -10.98 -17.23 7.62
N ASN A 353 -11.18 -16.94 8.93
CA ASN A 353 -11.37 -15.58 9.44
C ASN A 353 -10.16 -14.69 9.15
N PHE A 354 -8.94 -15.22 9.37
CA PHE A 354 -7.71 -14.49 9.08
C PHE A 354 -7.62 -14.09 7.61
N ASN A 355 -7.88 -15.01 6.68
CA ASN A 355 -7.83 -14.70 5.25
C ASN A 355 -8.90 -13.69 4.85
N ARG A 356 -10.11 -13.81 5.39
CA ARG A 356 -11.20 -12.87 5.12
C ARG A 356 -10.90 -11.44 5.62
N SER A 357 -10.11 -11.29 6.67
CA SER A 357 -9.70 -9.96 7.17
C SER A 357 -8.64 -9.28 6.31
N GLN A 358 -8.09 -9.98 5.30
CA GLN A 358 -7.11 -9.44 4.36
C GLN A 358 -7.74 -8.97 3.03
N ASP A 359 -9.03 -9.23 2.82
CA ASP A 359 -9.81 -8.74 1.69
C ASP A 359 -10.43 -7.37 2.00
#